data_db90e5e03647808916682b2fff0ddae0
#
_entry.id   db90e5e03647808916682b2fff0ddae0
#
_cell.length_a   1.000
_cell.length_b   1.000
_cell.length_c   1.000
_cell.angle_alpha   90.00
_cell.angle_beta   90.00
_cell.angle_gamma   90.00
#
_symmetry.space_group_name_H-M   'P 1'
#
loop_
_entity.id
_entity.type
_entity.pdbx_description
1 polymer ?
#
loop_
_entity_poly.entity_id
_entity_poly.type
_entity_poly.pdbx_seq_one_letter_code
_entity_poly.pdbx_strand_id
1 'polypeptide(L)'
;ILAHGKSMIGWDEILEGGLAPSATVMSWRGEEGGIAAASMGHDVIMTPSKWMYMDHGQGAVEAEPIAIKFGLPLEKTYSYDPKSPKIPENLRHHVLGAQCNMWTEYAVTPEYTEYLLYPRMLALAELDWTPKEKKDYNSFTRRLDNQLIRLDMHHINYHIPMPEGPMADRIAYTENTTLTFQNSRNYPMVYTTDGSEPQTSSTKYENPLHINKDVTVKIATMLPSGKLSPVRSIEVVREKLMPATEKSTQPGIELRRTEGNLYFVKDLDGAHWSAPKIVKDFEFKPEIEDKGAYCYTGYFEVPADGIYYFSSEMDELRIDGKVIISNDGKLIRHSRTRNSIALQKGKHAFQLLMINNNIGGYLRTWNNKGFIWAPEGNELELPKPEKLTH
;
A
#
# COMPACT_ATOMS: atom_id res chain seq x y z
N ILE A 1 -0.22 -38.87 13.16
CA ILE A 1 0.47 -37.97 14.08
C ILE A 1 0.49 -38.56 15.49
N LEU A 2 -0.70 -38.85 16.08
CA LEU A 2 -0.81 -39.40 17.44
C LEU A 2 -0.09 -40.73 17.62
N ALA A 3 -0.11 -41.62 16.62
CA ALA A 3 0.62 -42.89 16.64
C ALA A 3 2.14 -42.72 16.77
N HIS A 4 2.67 -41.51 16.50
CA HIS A 4 4.09 -41.16 16.67
C HIS A 4 4.35 -40.27 17.89
N GLY A 5 3.42 -40.21 18.84
CA GLY A 5 3.54 -39.42 20.07
C GLY A 5 3.57 -37.89 19.83
N LYS A 6 2.99 -37.41 18.71
CA LYS A 6 2.91 -36.00 18.37
C LYS A 6 1.45 -35.49 18.44
N SER A 7 1.27 -34.27 18.92
CA SER A 7 0.00 -33.56 18.85
C SER A 7 -0.09 -32.73 17.58
N MET A 8 -1.32 -32.51 17.10
CA MET A 8 -1.58 -31.71 15.91
C MET A 8 -1.86 -30.25 16.31
N ILE A 9 -1.26 -29.33 15.58
CA ILE A 9 -1.69 -27.93 15.54
C ILE A 9 -2.19 -27.69 14.13
N GLY A 10 -3.40 -27.19 13.97
CA GLY A 10 -4.01 -26.89 12.67
C GLY A 10 -4.59 -25.50 12.61
N TRP A 11 -4.66 -24.96 11.42
CA TRP A 11 -5.38 -23.70 11.17
C TRP A 11 -6.85 -23.85 11.51
N ASP A 12 -7.55 -22.74 11.75
CA ASP A 12 -8.94 -22.76 12.23
C ASP A 12 -9.95 -23.40 11.25
N GLU A 13 -9.55 -23.76 10.03
CA GLU A 13 -10.32 -24.60 9.11
C GLU A 13 -10.59 -26.01 9.65
N ILE A 14 -9.75 -26.52 10.55
CA ILE A 14 -9.98 -27.84 11.14
C ILE A 14 -11.27 -27.91 12.00
N LEU A 15 -11.81 -26.75 12.38
CA LEU A 15 -13.11 -26.67 13.05
C LEU A 15 -14.27 -27.17 12.16
N GLU A 16 -14.12 -27.12 10.83
CA GLU A 16 -15.17 -27.49 9.88
C GLU A 16 -15.36 -29.00 9.79
N GLY A 17 -14.35 -29.81 10.10
CA GLY A 17 -14.37 -31.27 10.00
C GLY A 17 -14.51 -32.02 11.35
N GLY A 18 -14.65 -31.27 12.44
CA GLY A 18 -14.55 -31.82 13.80
C GLY A 18 -13.11 -32.00 14.28
N LEU A 19 -12.87 -31.72 15.57
CA LEU A 19 -11.53 -31.72 16.16
C LEU A 19 -11.18 -33.06 16.80
N ALA A 20 -9.95 -33.53 16.56
CA ALA A 20 -9.36 -34.58 17.38
C ALA A 20 -9.16 -34.06 18.81
N PRO A 21 -9.39 -34.88 19.88
CA PRO A 21 -9.39 -34.39 21.27
C PRO A 21 -8.11 -33.66 21.71
N SER A 22 -6.96 -33.96 21.10
CA SER A 22 -5.66 -33.35 21.42
C SER A 22 -5.23 -32.28 20.41
N ALA A 23 -6.10 -31.84 19.51
CA ALA A 23 -5.76 -30.82 18.51
C ALA A 23 -5.72 -29.43 19.16
N THR A 24 -4.69 -28.67 18.83
CA THR A 24 -4.59 -27.23 19.11
C THR A 24 -5.01 -26.45 17.86
N VAL A 25 -5.78 -25.40 18.03
CA VAL A 25 -6.29 -24.58 16.93
C VAL A 25 -5.47 -23.30 16.81
N MET A 26 -5.02 -23.00 15.60
CA MET A 26 -4.36 -21.75 15.24
C MET A 26 -5.36 -20.82 14.55
N SER A 27 -5.84 -19.78 15.24
CA SER A 27 -6.91 -18.89 14.77
C SER A 27 -6.35 -17.72 13.98
N TRP A 28 -6.50 -17.74 12.64
CA TRP A 28 -5.92 -16.73 11.73
C TRP A 28 -6.93 -15.84 11.02
N ARG A 29 -8.13 -16.38 10.70
CA ARG A 29 -9.19 -15.61 10.00
C ARG A 29 -9.76 -14.48 10.87
N GLY A 30 -9.62 -14.61 12.18
CA GLY A 30 -10.08 -13.68 13.20
C GLY A 30 -9.91 -14.27 14.59
N GLU A 31 -10.66 -13.80 15.56
CA GLU A 31 -10.67 -14.33 16.92
C GLU A 31 -11.71 -15.45 17.09
N GLU A 32 -12.69 -15.50 16.20
CA GLU A 32 -13.88 -16.35 16.31
C GLU A 32 -13.55 -17.84 16.35
N GLY A 33 -12.59 -18.27 15.54
CA GLY A 33 -12.09 -19.65 15.53
C GLY A 33 -11.46 -20.04 16.87
N GLY A 34 -10.65 -19.15 17.45
CA GLY A 34 -10.02 -19.35 18.75
C GLY A 34 -11.05 -19.40 19.88
N ILE A 35 -12.05 -18.51 19.86
CA ILE A 35 -13.15 -18.51 20.84
C ILE A 35 -13.94 -19.81 20.77
N ALA A 36 -14.27 -20.28 19.57
CA ALA A 36 -15.00 -21.52 19.37
C ALA A 36 -14.20 -22.73 19.89
N ALA A 37 -12.90 -22.82 19.54
CA ALA A 37 -12.01 -23.89 19.97
C ALA A 37 -11.86 -23.93 21.51
N ALA A 38 -11.60 -22.78 22.15
CA ALA A 38 -11.52 -22.68 23.60
C ALA A 38 -12.84 -23.11 24.28
N SER A 39 -13.97 -22.76 23.68
CA SER A 39 -15.31 -23.16 24.17
C SER A 39 -15.56 -24.66 24.07
N MET A 40 -14.86 -25.37 23.20
CA MET A 40 -14.86 -26.83 23.06
C MET A 40 -13.79 -27.52 23.92
N GLY A 41 -13.00 -26.75 24.68
CA GLY A 41 -11.94 -27.27 25.55
C GLY A 41 -10.64 -27.57 24.85
N HIS A 42 -10.37 -26.96 23.67
CA HIS A 42 -9.11 -27.08 22.93
C HIS A 42 -8.18 -25.90 23.18
N ASP A 43 -6.89 -26.20 23.23
CA ASP A 43 -5.88 -25.15 23.28
C ASP A 43 -5.83 -24.36 21.98
N VAL A 44 -5.48 -23.07 22.09
CA VAL A 44 -5.52 -22.10 21.00
C VAL A 44 -4.25 -21.28 20.95
N ILE A 45 -3.73 -21.08 19.75
CA ILE A 45 -2.74 -20.06 19.42
C ILE A 45 -3.43 -18.96 18.60
N MET A 46 -3.39 -17.73 19.11
CA MET A 46 -4.02 -16.59 18.45
C MET A 46 -3.07 -15.96 17.43
N THR A 47 -3.47 -15.98 16.16
CA THR A 47 -2.68 -15.41 15.06
C THR A 47 -3.55 -14.65 14.04
N PRO A 48 -4.50 -13.81 14.50
CA PRO A 48 -5.46 -13.20 13.60
C PRO A 48 -4.77 -12.22 12.63
N SER A 49 -5.07 -12.36 11.34
CA SER A 49 -4.40 -11.65 10.25
C SER A 49 -4.43 -10.12 10.40
N LYS A 50 -5.47 -9.59 11.02
CA LYS A 50 -5.63 -8.16 11.30
C LYS A 50 -4.52 -7.56 12.18
N TRP A 51 -3.83 -8.38 13.01
CA TRP A 51 -2.83 -7.94 13.98
C TRP A 51 -1.49 -8.67 13.86
N MET A 52 -1.48 -9.92 13.34
CA MET A 52 -0.34 -10.84 13.46
C MET A 52 0.29 -11.25 12.12
N TYR A 53 -0.20 -10.72 10.97
CA TYR A 53 0.37 -11.05 9.67
C TYR A 53 1.46 -10.03 9.30
N MET A 54 2.72 -10.43 9.50
CA MET A 54 3.87 -9.55 9.32
C MET A 54 4.27 -9.34 7.86
N ASP A 55 3.64 -10.02 6.93
CA ASP A 55 3.69 -9.78 5.48
C ASP A 55 2.85 -8.56 5.03
N HIS A 56 2.09 -7.96 5.94
CA HIS A 56 1.41 -6.68 5.70
C HIS A 56 2.37 -5.49 5.85
N GLY A 57 2.28 -4.50 4.98
CA GLY A 57 3.02 -3.23 5.09
C GLY A 57 2.67 -2.45 6.36
N GLN A 58 3.65 -1.79 6.94
CA GLN A 58 3.55 -1.10 8.23
C GLN A 58 3.02 0.33 8.10
N GLY A 59 3.38 1.02 7.03
CA GLY A 59 3.02 2.41 6.75
C GLY A 59 1.93 2.57 5.68
N ALA A 60 1.88 3.75 5.10
CA ALA A 60 0.97 4.08 4.01
C ALA A 60 1.37 3.36 2.71
N VAL A 61 0.38 2.86 1.99
CA VAL A 61 0.59 2.05 0.78
C VAL A 61 1.47 2.73 -0.28
N GLU A 62 1.38 4.05 -0.37
CA GLU A 62 2.12 4.84 -1.37
C GLU A 62 3.61 5.02 -1.01
N ALA A 63 3.95 4.88 0.28
CA ALA A 63 5.31 5.05 0.79
C ALA A 63 6.04 3.73 1.05
N GLU A 64 5.32 2.60 1.03
CA GLU A 64 5.85 1.29 1.37
C GLU A 64 6.20 0.46 0.14
N PRO A 65 7.20 -0.42 0.21
CA PRO A 65 7.41 -1.46 -0.78
C PRO A 65 6.19 -2.37 -0.93
N ILE A 66 6.10 -3.09 -2.04
CA ILE A 66 4.96 -3.97 -2.32
C ILE A 66 4.75 -5.00 -1.21
N ALA A 67 3.52 -5.11 -0.72
CA ALA A 67 3.11 -6.09 0.28
C ALA A 67 1.71 -6.64 -0.05
N ILE A 68 1.32 -7.75 0.55
CA ILE A 68 0.00 -8.35 0.28
C ILE A 68 -1.16 -7.46 0.72
N LYS A 69 -0.98 -6.74 1.82
CA LYS A 69 -1.90 -5.73 2.38
C LYS A 69 -1.11 -4.66 3.11
N PHE A 70 -1.79 -3.63 3.58
CA PHE A 70 -1.20 -2.52 4.31
C PHE A 70 -2.03 -2.18 5.55
N GLY A 71 -1.50 -1.26 6.37
CA GLY A 71 -2.20 -0.78 7.55
C GLY A 71 -2.07 -1.70 8.77
N LEU A 72 -0.91 -2.34 8.92
CA LEU A 72 -0.53 -3.04 10.14
C LEU A 72 0.69 -2.36 10.80
N PRO A 73 0.54 -1.14 11.35
CA PRO A 73 1.62 -0.45 12.04
C PRO A 73 1.98 -1.14 13.37
N LEU A 74 3.15 -0.80 13.89
CA LEU A 74 3.69 -1.31 15.15
C LEU A 74 2.69 -1.21 16.31
N GLU A 75 2.03 -0.06 16.47
CA GLU A 75 1.04 0.19 17.52
C GLU A 75 -0.12 -0.80 17.47
N LYS A 76 -0.61 -1.10 16.28
CA LYS A 76 -1.73 -2.03 16.08
C LYS A 76 -1.35 -3.45 16.50
N THR A 77 -0.15 -3.93 16.16
CA THR A 77 0.36 -5.21 16.66
C THR A 77 0.49 -5.20 18.18
N TYR A 78 1.10 -4.15 18.74
CA TYR A 78 1.26 -4.00 20.20
C TYR A 78 -0.08 -3.94 20.96
N SER A 79 -1.12 -3.37 20.36
CA SER A 79 -2.44 -3.22 20.98
C SER A 79 -3.19 -4.54 21.17
N TYR A 80 -2.78 -5.59 20.47
CA TYR A 80 -3.46 -6.87 20.51
C TYR A 80 -3.40 -7.52 21.90
N ASP A 81 -4.49 -8.20 22.29
CA ASP A 81 -4.59 -9.00 23.50
C ASP A 81 -5.03 -10.41 23.09
N PRO A 82 -4.15 -11.43 23.16
CA PRO A 82 -4.51 -12.78 22.78
C PRO A 82 -5.61 -13.38 23.68
N LYS A 83 -5.72 -12.91 24.93
CA LYS A 83 -6.81 -13.26 25.84
C LYS A 83 -8.00 -12.33 25.65
N SER A 84 -8.51 -12.27 24.41
CA SER A 84 -9.65 -11.44 24.04
C SER A 84 -10.74 -11.40 25.13
N PRO A 85 -11.31 -10.23 25.44
CA PRO A 85 -12.41 -10.12 26.40
C PRO A 85 -13.67 -10.92 25.99
N LYS A 86 -13.76 -11.33 24.71
CA LYS A 86 -14.82 -12.21 24.20
C LYS A 86 -14.68 -13.67 24.69
N ILE A 87 -13.47 -14.07 25.14
CA ILE A 87 -13.25 -15.40 25.71
C ILE A 87 -13.65 -15.36 27.19
N PRO A 88 -14.60 -16.20 27.63
CA PRO A 88 -14.96 -16.34 29.04
C PRO A 88 -13.73 -16.58 29.91
N GLU A 89 -13.67 -15.95 31.08
CA GLU A 89 -12.49 -15.96 31.93
C GLU A 89 -12.03 -17.38 32.31
N ASN A 90 -13.00 -18.26 32.60
CA ASN A 90 -12.73 -19.65 32.91
C ASN A 90 -12.17 -20.48 31.74
N LEU A 91 -12.20 -19.96 30.49
CA LEU A 91 -11.68 -20.61 29.29
C LEU A 91 -10.38 -19.97 28.80
N ARG A 92 -9.94 -18.85 29.38
CA ARG A 92 -8.72 -18.15 28.96
C ARG A 92 -7.43 -18.94 29.17
N HIS A 93 -7.46 -19.98 30.00
CA HIS A 93 -6.33 -20.88 30.19
C HIS A 93 -6.02 -21.72 28.96
N HIS A 94 -6.97 -21.90 28.05
CA HIS A 94 -6.76 -22.55 26.76
C HIS A 94 -5.99 -21.67 25.77
N VAL A 95 -5.90 -20.36 25.98
CA VAL A 95 -5.11 -19.47 25.11
C VAL A 95 -3.64 -19.56 25.50
N LEU A 96 -2.84 -20.26 24.68
CA LEU A 96 -1.42 -20.49 24.93
C LEU A 96 -0.57 -19.21 24.69
N GLY A 97 -1.04 -18.31 23.83
CA GLY A 97 -0.38 -17.06 23.47
C GLY A 97 -0.72 -16.61 22.06
N ALA A 98 0.11 -15.73 21.49
CA ALA A 98 -0.01 -15.29 20.12
C ALA A 98 1.18 -15.76 19.27
N GLN A 99 0.96 -15.77 17.95
CA GLN A 99 2.00 -16.02 16.96
C GLN A 99 1.85 -15.03 15.82
N CYS A 100 2.96 -14.58 15.25
CA CYS A 100 2.94 -13.88 13.98
C CYS A 100 3.18 -14.83 12.81
N ASN A 101 2.63 -14.46 11.64
CA ASN A 101 2.86 -15.15 10.38
C ASN A 101 3.58 -14.22 9.41
N MET A 102 4.56 -14.78 8.69
CA MET A 102 5.29 -14.11 7.63
C MET A 102 5.21 -14.96 6.37
N TRP A 103 4.35 -14.55 5.45
CA TRP A 103 4.22 -15.18 4.13
C TRP A 103 5.10 -14.45 3.14
N THR A 104 5.70 -15.20 2.21
CA THR A 104 6.82 -14.68 1.41
C THR A 104 6.48 -14.41 -0.05
N GLU A 105 5.19 -14.35 -0.42
CA GLU A 105 4.75 -14.09 -1.79
C GLU A 105 5.35 -12.80 -2.38
N TYR A 106 5.61 -11.82 -1.51
CA TYR A 106 6.17 -10.50 -1.89
C TYR A 106 7.52 -10.21 -1.24
N ALA A 107 7.96 -11.01 -0.27
CA ALA A 107 9.24 -10.83 0.40
C ALA A 107 10.34 -11.59 -0.36
N VAL A 108 10.91 -10.94 -1.37
CA VAL A 108 11.85 -11.54 -2.32
C VAL A 108 13.29 -11.64 -1.81
N THR A 109 13.62 -10.97 -0.70
CA THR A 109 14.97 -11.02 -0.07
C THR A 109 14.87 -11.16 1.44
N PRO A 110 15.91 -11.70 2.11
CA PRO A 110 15.98 -11.73 3.56
C PRO A 110 15.85 -10.35 4.19
N GLU A 111 16.51 -9.35 3.66
CA GLU A 111 16.48 -7.96 4.16
C GLU A 111 15.08 -7.37 4.10
N TYR A 112 14.30 -7.72 3.06
CA TYR A 112 12.92 -7.28 2.97
C TYR A 112 12.02 -8.05 3.94
N THR A 113 12.27 -9.33 4.18
CA THR A 113 11.60 -10.11 5.22
C THR A 113 11.83 -9.49 6.60
N GLU A 114 13.08 -9.13 6.92
CA GLU A 114 13.44 -8.45 8.17
C GLU A 114 12.73 -7.08 8.30
N TYR A 115 12.71 -6.30 7.22
CA TYR A 115 11.97 -5.02 7.16
C TYR A 115 10.49 -5.20 7.51
N LEU A 116 9.85 -6.24 6.99
CA LEU A 116 8.45 -6.55 7.29
C LEU A 116 8.27 -7.05 8.73
N LEU A 117 9.18 -7.87 9.25
CA LEU A 117 9.09 -8.43 10.60
C LEU A 117 9.34 -7.39 11.71
N TYR A 118 10.43 -6.63 11.58
CA TYR A 118 10.87 -5.71 12.63
C TYR A 118 10.36 -4.29 12.39
N PRO A 119 9.99 -3.56 13.46
CA PRO A 119 10.11 -3.93 14.88
C PRO A 119 8.89 -4.68 15.46
N ARG A 120 7.90 -5.09 14.66
CA ARG A 120 6.65 -5.73 15.15
C ARG A 120 6.87 -7.04 15.90
N MET A 121 7.92 -7.80 15.54
CA MET A 121 8.35 -8.98 16.32
C MET A 121 8.69 -8.66 17.77
N LEU A 122 9.24 -7.46 18.03
CA LEU A 122 9.52 -7.01 19.41
C LEU A 122 8.22 -6.66 20.15
N ALA A 123 7.22 -6.16 19.44
CA ALA A 123 5.89 -5.93 20.00
C ALA A 123 5.18 -7.25 20.34
N LEU A 124 5.28 -8.26 19.45
CA LEU A 124 4.77 -9.60 19.72
C LEU A 124 5.43 -10.20 20.96
N ALA A 125 6.76 -10.14 21.07
CA ALA A 125 7.46 -10.63 22.22
C ALA A 125 6.98 -9.98 23.53
N GLU A 126 6.77 -8.65 23.51
CA GLU A 126 6.27 -7.95 24.71
C GLU A 126 4.82 -8.33 25.04
N LEU A 127 3.95 -8.46 24.06
CA LEU A 127 2.55 -8.82 24.33
C LEU A 127 2.39 -10.24 24.87
N ASP A 128 3.28 -11.18 24.55
CA ASP A 128 3.25 -12.56 25.07
C ASP A 128 3.86 -12.67 26.47
N TRP A 129 4.86 -11.85 26.79
CA TRP A 129 5.57 -11.90 28.08
C TRP A 129 5.04 -10.93 29.14
N THR A 130 4.35 -9.85 28.72
CA THR A 130 3.92 -8.80 29.64
C THR A 130 2.43 -8.89 29.94
N PRO A 131 2.04 -9.00 31.22
CA PRO A 131 0.63 -8.94 31.58
C PRO A 131 -0.04 -7.67 31.04
N LYS A 132 -1.28 -7.80 30.59
CA LYS A 132 -2.03 -6.74 29.88
C LYS A 132 -2.03 -5.42 30.65
N GLU A 133 -2.24 -5.48 31.96
CA GLU A 133 -2.32 -4.32 32.86
C GLU A 133 -0.98 -3.59 33.07
N LYS A 134 0.12 -4.22 32.64
CA LYS A 134 1.48 -3.63 32.68
C LYS A 134 1.96 -3.14 31.32
N LYS A 135 1.16 -3.35 30.26
CA LYS A 135 1.51 -2.88 28.91
C LYS A 135 1.39 -1.37 28.83
N ASP A 136 2.44 -0.71 28.36
CA ASP A 136 2.52 0.73 28.13
C ASP A 136 3.26 0.98 26.82
N TYR A 137 2.54 1.40 25.78
CA TYR A 137 3.09 1.64 24.46
C TYR A 137 4.17 2.72 24.44
N ASN A 138 4.00 3.79 25.23
CA ASN A 138 5.00 4.85 25.32
C ASN A 138 6.29 4.37 25.98
N SER A 139 6.18 3.54 27.01
CA SER A 139 7.35 2.90 27.62
C SER A 139 8.00 1.91 26.65
N PHE A 140 7.22 1.12 25.94
CA PHE A 140 7.72 0.19 24.90
C PHE A 140 8.50 0.94 23.82
N THR A 141 7.95 2.02 23.25
CA THR A 141 8.60 2.76 22.17
C THR A 141 9.90 3.42 22.60
N ARG A 142 9.99 3.94 23.84
CA ARG A 142 11.28 4.44 24.39
C ARG A 142 12.35 3.35 24.52
N ARG A 143 11.96 2.15 24.96
CA ARG A 143 12.88 0.99 25.06
C ARG A 143 13.24 0.44 23.68
N LEU A 144 12.33 0.57 22.71
CA LEU A 144 12.54 0.11 21.37
C LEU A 144 13.72 0.79 20.68
N ASP A 145 13.97 2.07 20.91
CA ASP A 145 15.11 2.78 20.32
C ASP A 145 16.45 2.10 20.65
N ASN A 146 16.60 1.60 21.88
CA ASN A 146 17.77 0.80 22.26
C ASN A 146 17.79 -0.58 21.59
N GLN A 147 16.64 -1.20 21.37
CA GLN A 147 16.58 -2.50 20.65
C GLN A 147 16.92 -2.33 19.16
N LEU A 148 16.54 -1.21 18.53
CA LEU A 148 16.91 -0.92 17.14
C LEU A 148 18.44 -0.84 16.99
N ILE A 149 19.15 -0.23 17.96
CA ILE A 149 20.63 -0.23 17.98
C ILE A 149 21.18 -1.67 18.04
N ARG A 150 20.55 -2.56 18.83
CA ARG A 150 20.98 -3.98 18.89
C ARG A 150 20.71 -4.70 17.57
N LEU A 151 19.59 -4.42 16.90
CA LEU A 151 19.33 -4.94 15.54
C LEU A 151 20.42 -4.49 14.56
N ASP A 152 20.82 -3.20 14.61
CA ASP A 152 21.93 -2.69 13.79
C ASP A 152 23.25 -3.42 14.08
N MET A 153 23.58 -3.71 15.33
CA MET A 153 24.77 -4.48 15.71
C MET A 153 24.77 -5.91 15.14
N HIS A 154 23.59 -6.48 14.90
CA HIS A 154 23.41 -7.79 14.32
C HIS A 154 23.15 -7.73 12.80
N HIS A 155 23.23 -6.56 12.18
CA HIS A 155 22.95 -6.33 10.77
C HIS A 155 21.54 -6.76 10.34
N ILE A 156 20.57 -6.73 11.26
CA ILE A 156 19.17 -7.04 10.98
C ILE A 156 18.49 -5.76 10.48
N ASN A 157 17.86 -5.85 9.32
CA ASN A 157 17.07 -4.76 8.77
C ASN A 157 15.74 -4.58 9.55
N TYR A 158 15.18 -3.38 9.52
CA TYR A 158 13.90 -3.09 10.16
C TYR A 158 13.24 -1.86 9.55
N HIS A 159 11.93 -1.81 9.68
CA HIS A 159 11.13 -0.66 9.26
C HIS A 159 11.40 0.58 10.13
N ILE A 160 11.71 1.68 9.48
CA ILE A 160 11.72 3.02 10.06
C ILE A 160 10.51 3.76 9.48
N PRO A 161 9.63 4.38 10.31
CA PRO A 161 8.47 5.08 9.79
C PRO A 161 8.86 6.09 8.71
N MET A 162 8.27 5.96 7.54
CA MET A 162 8.52 6.87 6.42
C MET A 162 7.87 8.24 6.69
N PRO A 163 8.41 9.33 6.11
CA PRO A 163 7.71 10.60 6.09
C PRO A 163 6.35 10.44 5.38
N GLU A 164 5.26 10.66 6.08
CA GLU A 164 3.89 10.71 5.56
C GLU A 164 3.58 12.17 5.18
N GLY A 165 2.90 12.38 4.07
CA GLY A 165 2.57 13.71 3.56
C GLY A 165 1.86 13.62 2.22
N PRO A 166 2.07 14.55 1.28
CA PRO A 166 1.48 14.42 -0.03
C PRO A 166 1.86 13.10 -0.67
N MET A 167 0.88 12.26 -0.96
CA MET A 167 1.07 10.90 -1.49
C MET A 167 1.22 10.93 -3.01
N ALA A 168 2.17 11.75 -3.50
CA ALA A 168 2.48 11.91 -4.91
C ALA A 168 3.99 11.92 -5.12
N ASP A 169 4.45 11.32 -6.21
CA ASP A 169 5.84 11.42 -6.65
C ASP A 169 6.07 12.73 -7.39
N ARG A 170 4.99 13.31 -7.96
CA ARG A 170 5.01 14.58 -8.67
C ARG A 170 3.80 15.43 -8.32
N ILE A 171 4.08 16.68 -7.92
CA ILE A 171 3.06 17.67 -7.54
C ILE A 171 3.15 18.87 -8.49
N ALA A 172 2.08 19.11 -9.24
CA ALA A 172 1.92 20.33 -10.01
C ALA A 172 1.38 21.46 -9.12
N TYR A 173 1.75 22.70 -9.42
CA TYR A 173 1.17 23.89 -8.81
C TYR A 173 1.14 25.04 -9.83
N THR A 174 0.26 26.03 -9.63
CA THR A 174 0.16 27.20 -10.52
C THR A 174 0.93 28.41 -10.00
N GLU A 175 0.80 28.77 -8.75
CA GLU A 175 1.46 29.93 -8.13
C GLU A 175 2.42 29.51 -7.02
N ASN A 176 1.95 28.76 -6.06
CA ASN A 176 2.70 28.16 -4.95
C ASN A 176 1.98 26.93 -4.42
N THR A 177 2.66 26.15 -3.61
CA THR A 177 2.08 25.04 -2.86
C THR A 177 2.80 24.87 -1.52
N THR A 178 2.20 24.13 -0.60
CA THR A 178 2.77 23.85 0.71
C THR A 178 2.79 22.34 0.97
N LEU A 179 3.96 21.81 1.30
CA LEU A 179 4.14 20.40 1.65
C LEU A 179 4.23 20.26 3.16
N THR A 180 3.37 19.42 3.70
CA THR A 180 3.37 19.08 5.14
C THR A 180 3.69 17.61 5.33
N PHE A 181 4.61 17.30 6.25
CA PHE A 181 5.05 15.96 6.54
C PHE A 181 4.91 15.64 8.03
N GLN A 182 4.66 14.37 8.32
CA GLN A 182 4.66 13.77 9.65
C GLN A 182 5.20 12.36 9.59
N ASN A 183 5.41 11.70 10.71
CA ASN A 183 5.60 10.25 10.79
C ASN A 183 4.94 9.69 12.04
N SER A 184 4.60 8.41 12.01
CA SER A 184 3.81 7.75 13.06
C SER A 184 4.46 7.68 14.44
N ARG A 185 5.75 8.02 14.56
CA ARG A 185 6.49 8.00 15.84
C ARG A 185 7.05 9.36 16.24
N ASN A 186 6.71 10.43 15.54
CA ASN A 186 7.18 11.79 15.79
C ASN A 186 8.72 11.91 15.84
N TYR A 187 9.44 11.09 15.11
CA TYR A 187 10.87 11.24 14.96
C TYR A 187 11.21 12.49 14.15
N PRO A 188 12.36 13.13 14.41
CA PRO A 188 12.89 14.19 13.54
C PRO A 188 12.94 13.72 12.08
N MET A 189 12.73 14.66 11.16
CA MET A 189 12.92 14.44 9.73
C MET A 189 13.96 15.42 9.21
N VAL A 190 14.69 15.01 8.18
CA VAL A 190 15.66 15.84 7.47
C VAL A 190 15.35 15.86 5.98
N TYR A 191 15.61 16.99 5.31
CA TYR A 191 15.25 17.14 3.91
C TYR A 191 16.28 17.96 3.12
N THR A 192 16.20 17.84 1.81
CA THR A 192 16.87 18.68 0.80
C THR A 192 15.86 19.17 -0.23
N THR A 193 16.21 20.23 -0.97
CA THR A 193 15.38 20.79 -2.06
C THR A 193 16.14 20.96 -3.37
N ASP A 194 17.37 20.46 -3.42
CA ASP A 194 18.27 20.52 -4.58
C ASP A 194 18.43 19.17 -5.28
N GLY A 195 17.67 18.16 -4.82
CA GLY A 195 17.72 16.79 -5.33
C GLY A 195 18.84 15.91 -4.75
N SER A 196 19.70 16.46 -3.87
CA SER A 196 20.70 15.66 -3.16
C SER A 196 20.06 14.73 -2.13
N GLU A 197 20.73 13.61 -1.81
CA GLU A 197 20.26 12.69 -0.76
C GLU A 197 20.40 13.34 0.62
N PRO A 198 19.33 13.31 1.46
CA PRO A 198 19.40 13.80 2.83
C PRO A 198 20.45 13.06 3.65
N GLN A 199 21.18 13.83 4.46
CA GLN A 199 22.16 13.34 5.45
C GLN A 199 21.68 13.73 6.84
N THR A 200 22.27 13.15 7.88
CA THR A 200 21.98 13.53 9.27
C THR A 200 22.23 15.02 9.56
N SER A 201 23.11 15.66 8.78
CA SER A 201 23.42 17.10 8.84
C SER A 201 22.53 17.98 7.97
N SER A 202 21.62 17.38 7.18
CA SER A 202 20.70 18.14 6.31
C SER A 202 19.70 18.95 7.11
N THR A 203 19.03 19.87 6.45
CA THR A 203 18.04 20.75 7.10
C THR A 203 16.96 19.93 7.80
N LYS A 204 16.71 20.24 9.07
CA LYS A 204 15.63 19.62 9.84
C LYS A 204 14.28 20.14 9.36
N TYR A 205 13.32 19.25 9.23
CA TYR A 205 11.94 19.61 8.95
C TYR A 205 11.25 20.02 10.25
N GLU A 206 10.98 21.30 10.41
CA GLU A 206 10.32 21.86 11.59
C GLU A 206 8.99 22.54 11.26
N ASN A 207 8.82 22.97 10.03
CA ASN A 207 7.63 23.70 9.55
C ASN A 207 7.25 23.20 8.15
N PRO A 208 5.98 23.39 7.71
CA PRO A 208 5.56 23.14 6.33
C PRO A 208 6.45 23.86 5.31
N LEU A 209 6.77 23.16 4.22
CA LEU A 209 7.61 23.70 3.15
C LEU A 209 6.78 24.51 2.17
N HIS A 210 6.99 25.81 2.11
CA HIS A 210 6.35 26.68 1.12
C HIS A 210 7.16 26.70 -0.17
N ILE A 211 6.57 26.23 -1.25
CA ILE A 211 7.23 26.05 -2.55
C ILE A 211 6.63 27.04 -3.56
N ASN A 212 7.48 27.86 -4.18
CA ASN A 212 7.11 28.84 -5.21
C ASN A 212 8.03 28.77 -6.46
N LYS A 213 8.91 27.79 -6.52
CA LYS A 213 9.79 27.46 -7.64
C LYS A 213 9.90 25.96 -7.80
N ASP A 214 10.27 25.49 -8.98
CA ASP A 214 10.47 24.07 -9.24
C ASP A 214 11.58 23.52 -8.36
N VAL A 215 11.28 22.42 -7.65
CA VAL A 215 12.23 21.75 -6.75
C VAL A 215 11.97 20.26 -6.71
N THR A 216 13.02 19.49 -6.39
CA THR A 216 12.89 18.11 -5.96
C THR A 216 13.10 18.06 -4.45
N VAL A 217 12.04 17.82 -3.70
CA VAL A 217 12.11 17.62 -2.25
C VAL A 217 12.45 16.17 -1.98
N LYS A 218 13.57 15.93 -1.29
CA LYS A 218 13.90 14.63 -0.74
C LYS A 218 13.87 14.70 0.77
N ILE A 219 13.15 13.78 1.43
CA ILE A 219 12.92 13.80 2.86
C ILE A 219 13.02 12.40 3.46
N ALA A 220 13.61 12.30 4.65
CA ALA A 220 13.76 11.07 5.40
C ALA A 220 13.51 11.29 6.90
N THR A 221 12.97 10.27 7.56
CA THR A 221 12.88 10.20 9.02
C THR A 221 14.25 9.83 9.59
N MET A 222 14.64 10.46 10.69
CA MET A 222 15.92 10.24 11.37
C MET A 222 15.70 9.66 12.76
N LEU A 223 16.24 8.47 13.00
CA LEU A 223 16.24 7.84 14.32
C LEU A 223 17.20 8.56 15.30
N PRO A 224 17.04 8.36 16.61
CA PRO A 224 18.01 8.86 17.61
C PRO A 224 19.45 8.37 17.39
N SER A 225 19.63 7.21 16.76
CA SER A 225 20.94 6.67 16.36
C SER A 225 21.58 7.40 15.17
N GLY A 226 20.84 8.29 14.49
CA GLY A 226 21.26 8.93 13.25
C GLY A 226 20.95 8.11 11.99
N LYS A 227 20.43 6.88 12.10
CA LYS A 227 20.00 6.10 10.94
C LYS A 227 18.79 6.74 10.29
N LEU A 228 18.78 6.82 8.95
CA LEU A 228 17.69 7.39 8.18
C LEU A 228 16.76 6.30 7.63
N SER A 229 15.49 6.64 7.48
CA SER A 229 14.54 5.84 6.70
C SER A 229 14.92 5.84 5.22
N PRO A 230 14.33 4.96 4.39
CA PRO A 230 14.32 5.20 2.95
C PRO A 230 13.84 6.62 2.64
N VAL A 231 14.41 7.21 1.57
CA VAL A 231 14.13 8.60 1.19
C VAL A 231 12.88 8.68 0.33
N ARG A 232 11.96 9.58 0.67
CA ARG A 232 10.90 9.98 -0.25
C ARG A 232 11.37 11.12 -1.12
N SER A 233 11.13 10.99 -2.42
CA SER A 233 11.46 12.00 -3.42
C SER A 233 10.17 12.50 -4.06
N ILE A 234 9.96 13.82 -4.06
CA ILE A 234 8.78 14.47 -4.62
C ILE A 234 9.25 15.58 -5.56
N GLU A 235 8.91 15.46 -6.83
CA GLU A 235 9.09 16.51 -7.82
C GLU A 235 7.96 17.53 -7.69
N VAL A 236 8.27 18.79 -7.45
CA VAL A 236 7.28 19.88 -7.34
C VAL A 236 7.52 20.87 -8.48
N VAL A 237 6.56 21.00 -9.39
CA VAL A 237 6.73 21.73 -10.64
C VAL A 237 5.60 22.72 -10.88
N ARG A 238 5.97 23.91 -11.37
CA ARG A 238 5.00 24.91 -11.81
C ARG A 238 4.41 24.52 -13.16
N GLU A 239 3.09 24.54 -13.26
CA GLU A 239 2.37 24.26 -14.50
C GLU A 239 1.39 25.37 -14.84
N LYS A 240 1.19 25.56 -16.13
CA LYS A 240 0.03 26.32 -16.63
C LYS A 240 -1.15 25.36 -16.72
N LEU A 241 -2.34 25.89 -16.48
CA LEU A 241 -3.58 25.14 -16.69
C LEU A 241 -3.64 24.62 -18.13
N MET A 242 -3.79 23.32 -18.31
CA MET A 242 -4.01 22.73 -19.62
C MET A 242 -5.43 23.08 -20.10
N PRO A 243 -5.59 23.53 -21.36
CA PRO A 243 -6.87 23.95 -21.88
C PRO A 243 -7.82 22.77 -22.05
N ALA A 244 -9.08 22.98 -21.69
CA ALA A 244 -10.15 22.03 -21.97
C ALA A 244 -10.41 21.91 -23.48
N THR A 245 -10.92 20.75 -23.90
CA THR A 245 -11.37 20.55 -25.28
C THR A 245 -12.84 20.89 -25.44
N GLU A 246 -13.18 21.52 -26.58
CA GLU A 246 -14.56 21.80 -26.96
C GLU A 246 -15.17 20.73 -27.88
N LYS A 247 -14.49 19.59 -28.06
CA LYS A 247 -15.03 18.51 -28.89
C LYS A 247 -16.41 18.08 -28.44
N SER A 248 -17.31 17.92 -29.41
CA SER A 248 -18.57 17.21 -29.21
C SER A 248 -18.27 15.74 -28.95
N THR A 249 -18.84 15.20 -27.89
CA THR A 249 -18.60 13.83 -27.44
C THR A 249 -19.93 13.11 -27.21
N GLN A 250 -19.89 11.79 -27.30
CA GLN A 250 -21.01 10.88 -27.03
C GLN A 250 -20.75 10.08 -25.75
N PRO A 251 -21.78 9.59 -25.05
CA PRO A 251 -21.61 8.77 -23.85
C PRO A 251 -20.81 7.50 -24.09
N GLY A 252 -19.99 7.10 -23.13
CA GLY A 252 -19.14 5.92 -23.17
C GLY A 252 -17.68 6.24 -23.46
N ILE A 253 -16.83 5.22 -23.51
CA ILE A 253 -15.40 5.32 -23.79
C ILE A 253 -15.01 4.29 -24.87
N GLU A 254 -13.98 4.58 -25.64
CA GLU A 254 -13.45 3.64 -26.61
C GLU A 254 -12.52 2.62 -25.94
N LEU A 255 -12.71 1.35 -26.23
CA LEU A 255 -11.82 0.26 -25.89
C LEU A 255 -11.22 -0.32 -27.17
N ARG A 256 -9.90 -0.42 -27.22
CA ARG A 256 -9.16 -1.17 -28.25
C ARG A 256 -8.31 -2.24 -27.57
N ARG A 257 -8.09 -3.33 -28.27
CA ARG A 257 -7.32 -4.46 -27.82
C ARG A 257 -6.25 -4.83 -28.84
N THR A 258 -5.11 -5.30 -28.35
CA THR A 258 -4.08 -5.97 -29.17
C THR A 258 -3.67 -7.26 -28.46
N GLU A 259 -3.30 -8.27 -29.25
CA GLU A 259 -2.83 -9.56 -28.74
C GLU A 259 -1.30 -9.65 -28.84
N GLY A 260 -0.69 -10.42 -27.96
CA GLY A 260 0.75 -10.69 -28.02
C GLY A 260 1.39 -10.86 -26.65
N ASN A 261 2.64 -11.28 -26.65
CA ASN A 261 3.49 -11.35 -25.45
C ASN A 261 4.12 -9.98 -25.20
N LEU A 262 3.39 -9.09 -24.55
CA LEU A 262 3.76 -7.72 -24.26
C LEU A 262 4.14 -7.60 -22.79
N TYR A 263 5.20 -6.88 -22.48
CA TYR A 263 5.72 -6.73 -21.11
C TYR A 263 5.84 -5.28 -20.68
N PHE A 264 6.08 -4.38 -21.61
CA PHE A 264 6.30 -2.96 -21.37
C PHE A 264 5.47 -2.11 -22.33
N VAL A 265 5.19 -0.87 -21.94
CA VAL A 265 4.46 0.08 -22.79
C VAL A 265 5.14 0.29 -24.15
N LYS A 266 6.47 0.28 -24.20
CA LYS A 266 7.24 0.35 -25.45
C LYS A 266 6.98 -0.81 -26.42
N ASP A 267 6.54 -1.96 -25.93
CA ASP A 267 6.22 -3.13 -26.77
C ASP A 267 4.92 -2.90 -27.57
N LEU A 268 4.19 -1.84 -27.25
CA LEU A 268 2.99 -1.41 -27.98
C LEU A 268 3.31 -0.59 -29.23
N ASP A 269 4.57 -0.19 -29.43
CA ASP A 269 5.01 0.54 -30.62
C ASP A 269 4.83 -0.35 -31.86
N GLY A 270 3.97 0.11 -32.78
CA GLY A 270 3.63 -0.65 -33.99
C GLY A 270 2.62 -1.79 -33.79
N ALA A 271 2.02 -1.93 -32.60
CA ALA A 271 1.00 -2.94 -32.35
C ALA A 271 -0.26 -2.74 -33.21
N HIS A 272 -0.82 -3.85 -33.68
CA HIS A 272 -2.08 -3.85 -34.44
C HIS A 272 -3.27 -3.84 -33.47
N TRP A 273 -3.85 -2.68 -33.28
CA TRP A 273 -5.02 -2.52 -32.42
C TRP A 273 -6.33 -2.92 -33.16
N SER A 274 -7.24 -3.54 -32.43
CA SER A 274 -8.60 -3.81 -32.94
C SER A 274 -9.33 -2.51 -33.29
N ALA A 275 -10.42 -2.63 -34.04
CA ALA A 275 -11.38 -1.55 -34.18
C ALA A 275 -11.90 -1.13 -32.79
N PRO A 276 -12.20 0.16 -32.55
CA PRO A 276 -12.71 0.63 -31.27
C PRO A 276 -14.09 0.01 -30.97
N LYS A 277 -14.27 -0.40 -29.72
CA LYS A 277 -15.56 -0.80 -29.17
C LYS A 277 -15.98 0.23 -28.11
N ILE A 278 -17.21 0.71 -28.19
CA ILE A 278 -17.73 1.61 -27.15
C ILE A 278 -18.19 0.78 -25.96
N VAL A 279 -17.68 1.14 -24.78
CA VAL A 279 -18.03 0.56 -23.49
C VAL A 279 -18.47 1.65 -22.53
N LYS A 280 -19.23 1.29 -21.48
CA LYS A 280 -19.78 2.28 -20.54
C LYS A 280 -18.74 2.77 -19.56
N ASP A 281 -17.84 1.89 -19.17
CA ASP A 281 -16.82 2.15 -18.15
C ASP A 281 -15.60 1.24 -18.33
N PHE A 282 -14.70 1.21 -17.34
CA PHE A 282 -13.49 0.38 -17.32
C PHE A 282 -13.81 -1.08 -16.95
N GLU A 283 -14.83 -1.69 -17.54
CA GLU A 283 -15.13 -3.11 -17.33
C GLU A 283 -14.02 -3.98 -17.93
N PHE A 284 -13.08 -4.35 -17.07
CA PHE A 284 -12.02 -5.26 -17.42
C PHE A 284 -12.14 -6.55 -16.60
N LYS A 285 -12.34 -7.65 -17.28
CA LYS A 285 -12.29 -9.01 -16.74
C LYS A 285 -11.38 -9.83 -17.64
N PRO A 286 -10.05 -9.73 -17.49
CA PRO A 286 -9.16 -10.56 -18.27
C PRO A 286 -9.36 -12.02 -17.83
N GLU A 287 -9.52 -12.89 -18.79
CA GLU A 287 -9.33 -14.31 -18.55
C GLU A 287 -7.82 -14.54 -18.35
N ILE A 288 -7.45 -15.53 -17.53
CA ILE A 288 -6.03 -15.82 -17.21
C ILE A 288 -5.20 -16.10 -18.47
N GLU A 289 -5.83 -16.60 -19.53
CA GLU A 289 -5.19 -16.95 -20.81
C GLU A 289 -5.09 -15.78 -21.78
N ASP A 290 -5.65 -14.64 -21.47
CA ASP A 290 -5.82 -13.51 -22.36
C ASP A 290 -4.59 -12.61 -22.39
N LYS A 291 -3.58 -12.97 -23.20
CA LYS A 291 -2.34 -12.20 -23.36
C LYS A 291 -2.51 -11.07 -24.35
N GLY A 292 -2.08 -9.88 -23.97
CA GLY A 292 -2.16 -8.71 -24.83
C GLY A 292 -2.25 -7.40 -24.06
N ALA A 293 -2.76 -6.37 -24.70
CA ALA A 293 -2.98 -5.08 -24.07
C ALA A 293 -4.34 -4.49 -24.40
N TYR A 294 -4.77 -3.61 -23.52
CA TYR A 294 -6.03 -2.86 -23.58
C TYR A 294 -5.72 -1.38 -23.54
N CYS A 295 -6.35 -0.64 -24.44
CA CYS A 295 -6.26 0.81 -24.49
C CYS A 295 -7.66 1.39 -24.37
N TYR A 296 -7.91 2.11 -23.28
CA TYR A 296 -9.13 2.89 -23.11
C TYR A 296 -8.83 4.35 -23.44
N THR A 297 -9.67 4.97 -24.26
CA THR A 297 -9.60 6.39 -24.58
C THR A 297 -10.97 7.04 -24.43
N GLY A 298 -10.97 8.29 -24.00
CA GLY A 298 -12.20 9.04 -23.82
C GLY A 298 -11.94 10.40 -23.19
N TYR A 299 -13.02 10.98 -22.68
CA TYR A 299 -13.00 12.27 -22.02
C TYR A 299 -13.70 12.18 -20.67
N PHE A 300 -13.22 12.96 -19.73
CA PHE A 300 -13.87 13.24 -18.44
C PHE A 300 -13.94 14.76 -18.25
N GLU A 301 -14.80 15.22 -17.37
CA GLU A 301 -15.01 16.65 -17.16
C GLU A 301 -14.61 17.06 -15.76
N VAL A 302 -13.79 18.13 -15.66
CA VAL A 302 -13.42 18.74 -14.38
C VAL A 302 -14.29 19.99 -14.13
N PRO A 303 -14.76 20.20 -12.88
CA PRO A 303 -15.76 21.22 -12.56
C PRO A 303 -15.22 22.65 -12.46
N ALA A 304 -13.90 22.82 -12.28
CA ALA A 304 -13.25 24.11 -12.07
C ALA A 304 -11.80 24.09 -12.54
N ASP A 305 -11.21 25.27 -12.75
CA ASP A 305 -9.77 25.41 -12.90
C ASP A 305 -9.05 24.99 -11.61
N GLY A 306 -7.96 24.23 -11.73
CA GLY A 306 -7.21 23.82 -10.52
C GLY A 306 -6.21 22.71 -10.73
N ILE A 307 -5.66 22.22 -9.62
CA ILE A 307 -4.77 21.07 -9.56
C ILE A 307 -5.61 19.82 -9.29
N TYR A 308 -5.40 18.80 -10.11
CA TYR A 308 -6.11 17.53 -10.03
C TYR A 308 -5.12 16.40 -9.84
N TYR A 309 -5.39 15.55 -8.85
CA TYR A 309 -4.62 14.36 -8.54
C TYR A 309 -5.24 13.14 -9.20
N PHE A 310 -4.38 12.27 -9.71
CA PHE A 310 -4.75 11.01 -10.35
C PHE A 310 -3.99 9.85 -9.74
N SER A 311 -4.61 8.68 -9.70
CA SER A 311 -3.98 7.43 -9.37
C SER A 311 -4.55 6.29 -10.22
N SER A 312 -3.70 5.35 -10.61
CA SER A 312 -4.09 4.16 -11.37
C SER A 312 -3.15 3.00 -11.05
N GLU A 313 -3.68 1.79 -11.08
CA GLU A 313 -2.90 0.54 -11.02
C GLU A 313 -2.55 0.02 -12.43
N MET A 314 -2.98 0.72 -13.50
CA MET A 314 -2.67 0.39 -14.89
C MET A 314 -1.24 0.76 -15.25
N ASP A 315 -0.74 0.23 -16.36
CA ASP A 315 0.64 0.45 -16.80
C ASP A 315 0.92 1.92 -17.10
N GLU A 316 -0.03 2.63 -17.74
CA GLU A 316 0.12 4.05 -18.00
C GLU A 316 -1.22 4.78 -18.07
N LEU A 317 -1.28 5.97 -17.46
CA LEU A 317 -2.37 6.93 -17.63
C LEU A 317 -1.84 8.23 -18.22
N ARG A 318 -2.43 8.66 -19.32
CA ARG A 318 -2.18 9.99 -19.93
C ARG A 318 -3.43 10.85 -19.80
N ILE A 319 -3.20 12.13 -19.51
CA ILE A 319 -4.23 13.18 -19.56
C ILE A 319 -3.76 14.22 -20.56
N ASP A 320 -4.60 14.53 -21.56
CA ASP A 320 -4.29 15.41 -22.70
C ASP A 320 -2.93 15.09 -23.35
N GLY A 321 -2.63 13.81 -23.49
CA GLY A 321 -1.38 13.30 -24.06
C GLY A 321 -0.16 13.29 -23.12
N LYS A 322 -0.24 13.93 -21.94
CA LYS A 322 0.84 13.94 -20.94
C LYS A 322 0.75 12.72 -20.05
N VAL A 323 1.85 11.99 -19.88
CA VAL A 323 1.94 10.85 -18.95
C VAL A 323 1.84 11.38 -17.52
N ILE A 324 0.82 10.93 -16.79
CA ILE A 324 0.58 11.29 -15.39
C ILE A 324 0.97 10.14 -14.47
N ILE A 325 0.60 8.90 -14.82
CA ILE A 325 0.99 7.70 -14.10
C ILE A 325 1.76 6.80 -15.04
N SER A 326 2.91 6.30 -14.59
CA SER A 326 3.68 5.26 -15.26
C SER A 326 4.06 4.19 -14.26
N ASN A 327 3.49 3.03 -14.46
CA ASN A 327 3.75 1.82 -13.68
C ASN A 327 4.44 0.76 -14.55
N ASP A 328 4.94 1.16 -15.70
CA ASP A 328 5.55 0.30 -16.70
C ASP A 328 6.71 -0.52 -16.10
N GLY A 329 6.63 -1.83 -16.23
CA GLY A 329 7.61 -2.76 -15.67
C GLY A 329 7.64 -2.87 -14.15
N LYS A 330 6.76 -2.17 -13.43
CA LYS A 330 6.66 -2.26 -11.98
C LYS A 330 5.74 -3.41 -11.57
N LEU A 331 6.14 -4.15 -10.54
CA LEU A 331 5.25 -5.07 -9.86
C LEU A 331 4.35 -4.24 -8.92
N ILE A 332 3.05 -4.15 -9.24
CA ILE A 332 2.11 -3.32 -8.52
C ILE A 332 1.02 -4.19 -7.92
N ARG A 333 0.84 -4.05 -6.62
CA ARG A 333 -0.35 -4.51 -5.92
C ARG A 333 -0.75 -3.47 -4.89
N HIS A 334 -1.94 -2.90 -5.04
CA HIS A 334 -2.45 -1.84 -4.17
C HIS A 334 -1.56 -0.58 -4.09
N SER A 335 -0.46 -0.54 -4.84
CA SER A 335 0.35 0.67 -4.96
C SER A 335 -0.46 1.72 -5.71
N ARG A 336 -0.60 2.88 -5.12
CA ARG A 336 -1.36 3.99 -5.69
C ARG A 336 -0.44 5.18 -5.85
N THR A 337 0.47 5.10 -6.82
CA THR A 337 1.20 6.31 -7.23
C THR A 337 0.18 7.39 -7.55
N ARG A 338 0.30 8.52 -6.90
CA ARG A 338 -0.52 9.71 -7.15
C ARG A 338 0.35 10.76 -7.79
N ASN A 339 -0.11 11.33 -8.88
CA ASN A 339 0.51 12.48 -9.50
C ASN A 339 -0.55 13.52 -9.85
N SER A 340 -0.13 14.77 -9.98
CA SER A 340 -1.07 15.85 -10.26
C SER A 340 -0.73 16.62 -11.52
N ILE A 341 -1.74 17.32 -12.02
CA ILE A 341 -1.69 18.16 -13.22
C ILE A 341 -2.61 19.35 -13.04
N ALA A 342 -2.27 20.48 -13.66
CA ALA A 342 -3.08 21.70 -13.68
C ALA A 342 -4.04 21.67 -14.87
N LEU A 343 -5.36 21.72 -14.62
CA LEU A 343 -6.40 21.63 -15.66
C LEU A 343 -7.34 22.84 -15.60
N GLN A 344 -7.76 23.35 -16.77
CA GLN A 344 -8.88 24.26 -16.88
C GLN A 344 -10.20 23.51 -16.68
N LYS A 345 -11.23 24.22 -16.24
CA LYS A 345 -12.60 23.71 -16.21
C LYS A 345 -13.03 23.20 -17.58
N GLY A 346 -13.62 22.01 -17.63
CA GLY A 346 -14.16 21.42 -18.85
C GLY A 346 -13.67 20.00 -19.11
N LYS A 347 -13.76 19.57 -20.37
CA LYS A 347 -13.42 18.21 -20.78
C LYS A 347 -11.94 18.05 -21.06
N HIS A 348 -11.39 16.93 -20.60
CA HIS A 348 -9.99 16.54 -20.81
C HIS A 348 -9.92 15.11 -21.33
N ALA A 349 -9.05 14.88 -22.31
CA ALA A 349 -8.83 13.55 -22.86
C ALA A 349 -8.03 12.68 -21.89
N PHE A 350 -8.40 11.41 -21.81
CA PHE A 350 -7.55 10.40 -21.16
C PHE A 350 -7.22 9.26 -22.11
N GLN A 351 -6.06 8.67 -21.89
CA GLN A 351 -5.67 7.36 -22.43
C GLN A 351 -5.16 6.51 -21.26
N LEU A 352 -5.71 5.32 -21.14
CA LEU A 352 -5.34 4.35 -20.12
C LEU A 352 -4.87 3.07 -20.80
N LEU A 353 -3.63 2.68 -20.54
CA LEU A 353 -3.01 1.48 -21.07
C LEU A 353 -2.87 0.42 -19.98
N MET A 354 -3.19 -0.81 -20.34
CA MET A 354 -3.02 -1.97 -19.50
C MET A 354 -2.46 -3.13 -20.30
N ILE A 355 -1.38 -3.73 -19.80
CA ILE A 355 -0.75 -4.92 -20.39
C ILE A 355 -1.08 -6.13 -19.53
N ASN A 356 -1.74 -7.13 -20.14
CA ASN A 356 -1.99 -8.41 -19.52
C ASN A 356 -0.99 -9.44 -20.04
N ASN A 357 0.05 -9.70 -19.27
CA ASN A 357 1.13 -10.63 -19.65
C ASN A 357 1.16 -11.91 -18.82
N ASN A 358 0.20 -12.10 -17.93
CA ASN A 358 0.09 -13.26 -17.01
C ASN A 358 1.34 -13.51 -16.13
N ILE A 359 2.30 -12.58 -16.10
CA ILE A 359 3.40 -12.62 -15.14
C ILE A 359 2.83 -12.29 -13.77
N GLY A 360 2.81 -13.30 -12.92
CA GLY A 360 2.22 -13.17 -11.59
C GLY A 360 0.70 -12.99 -11.63
N GLY A 361 -0.03 -13.86 -12.32
CA GLY A 361 -1.48 -13.81 -12.58
C GLY A 361 -2.40 -13.42 -11.42
N TYR A 362 -1.90 -13.47 -10.20
CA TYR A 362 -2.53 -12.95 -8.99
C TYR A 362 -2.40 -11.44 -8.83
N LEU A 363 -1.46 -10.77 -9.50
CA LEU A 363 -0.93 -9.48 -9.04
C LEU A 363 -1.55 -8.27 -9.72
N ARG A 364 -2.06 -8.41 -10.94
CA ARG A 364 -2.56 -7.27 -11.73
C ARG A 364 -4.07 -7.17 -11.87
N THR A 365 -4.84 -8.19 -11.50
CA THR A 365 -6.26 -8.29 -11.89
C THR A 365 -7.27 -7.96 -10.80
N TRP A 366 -6.87 -7.75 -9.55
CA TRP A 366 -7.80 -7.75 -8.43
C TRP A 366 -8.51 -6.42 -8.14
N ASN A 367 -7.99 -5.27 -8.61
CA ASN A 367 -8.60 -3.96 -8.36
C ASN A 367 -8.71 -3.08 -9.61
N ASN A 368 -8.89 -3.68 -10.75
CA ASN A 368 -8.89 -3.01 -12.05
C ASN A 368 -10.11 -2.08 -12.23
N LYS A 369 -10.02 -0.89 -11.68
CA LYS A 369 -11.09 0.12 -11.73
C LYS A 369 -10.76 1.32 -12.63
N GLY A 370 -9.77 1.18 -13.54
CA GLY A 370 -9.35 2.28 -14.39
C GLY A 370 -8.44 3.27 -13.64
N PHE A 371 -8.90 4.50 -13.47
CA PHE A 371 -8.21 5.49 -12.65
C PHE A 371 -9.16 6.15 -11.65
N ILE A 372 -8.60 6.69 -10.59
CA ILE A 372 -9.30 7.53 -9.62
C ILE A 372 -8.71 8.93 -9.66
N TRP A 373 -9.51 9.95 -9.40
CA TRP A 373 -9.10 11.35 -9.46
C TRP A 373 -9.87 12.24 -8.50
N ALA A 374 -9.29 13.37 -8.14
CA ALA A 374 -9.97 14.43 -7.40
C ALA A 374 -9.26 15.77 -7.56
N PRO A 375 -9.96 16.89 -7.34
CA PRO A 375 -9.30 18.17 -7.06
C PRO A 375 -8.39 18.08 -5.83
N GLU A 376 -7.38 18.94 -5.77
CA GLU A 376 -6.51 19.08 -4.61
C GLU A 376 -7.31 19.22 -3.31
N GLY A 377 -6.90 18.49 -2.26
CA GLY A 377 -7.55 18.51 -0.96
C GLY A 377 -8.75 17.57 -0.79
N ASN A 378 -9.15 16.85 -1.84
CA ASN A 378 -10.27 15.91 -1.79
C ASN A 378 -9.80 14.46 -1.89
N GLU A 379 -10.66 13.51 -1.45
CA GLU A 379 -10.45 12.09 -1.65
C GLU A 379 -10.60 11.71 -3.12
N LEU A 380 -9.74 10.79 -3.59
CA LEU A 380 -9.78 10.31 -4.97
C LEU A 380 -10.97 9.36 -5.17
N GLU A 381 -11.75 9.62 -6.20
CA GLU A 381 -12.92 8.83 -6.58
C GLU A 381 -12.83 8.33 -8.03
N LEU A 382 -13.56 7.26 -8.32
CA LEU A 382 -13.73 6.79 -9.70
C LEU A 382 -14.49 7.83 -10.52
N PRO A 383 -14.12 8.03 -11.81
CA PRO A 383 -14.95 8.80 -12.72
C PRO A 383 -16.34 8.15 -12.80
N LYS A 384 -17.38 8.96 -12.74
CA LYS A 384 -18.76 8.49 -12.88
C LYS A 384 -18.99 8.04 -14.33
N PRO A 385 -19.47 6.80 -14.58
CA PRO A 385 -19.64 6.29 -15.95
C PRO A 385 -20.51 7.19 -16.85
N GLU A 386 -21.53 7.83 -16.29
CA GLU A 386 -22.41 8.75 -17.02
C GLU A 386 -21.72 10.07 -17.41
N LYS A 387 -20.54 10.36 -16.88
CA LYS A 387 -19.71 11.53 -17.22
C LYS A 387 -18.53 11.20 -18.13
N LEU A 388 -18.37 9.92 -18.48
CA LEU A 388 -17.36 9.49 -19.43
C LEU A 388 -17.92 9.54 -20.85
N THR A 389 -17.14 10.12 -21.77
CA THR A 389 -17.54 10.31 -23.16
C THR A 389 -16.42 9.96 -24.13
N HIS A 390 -16.73 9.77 -25.42
CA HIS A 390 -15.77 9.48 -26.50
C HIS A 390 -15.97 10.40 -27.70
#